data_bd26c7fa514ab0fb2a701fe651e460ee
#
_entry.id   bd26c7fa514ab0fb2a701fe651e460ee
#
_cell.length_a   1.000
_cell.length_b   1.000
_cell.length_c   1.000
_cell.angle_alpha   90.00
_cell.angle_beta   90.00
_cell.angle_gamma   90.00
#
_symmetry.space_group_name_H-M   'P 1'
#
loop_
_entity.id
_entity.type
_entity.pdbx_description
1 polymer ?
#
loop_
_entity_poly.entity_id
_entity_poly.type
_entity_poly.pdbx_seq_one_letter_code
_entity_poly.pdbx_strand_id
1 'polypeptide(L)'
;MAPRARASLLPLACGAVLACGGSATGPAPSTPRVDFVDGAIEPLLVRGQAVVIEGFGFGDSQGTGAIDFPRAGGGAVLAPVPPGGWSDRLLRASVPDSATSGVLTVTSADGRHLTATIHVLPHAAFDPTTLTWQARPAFPGAPAGVALAGASEPAGSGLTIAVYAAGGGEPRGGDSSIVPDSAVFTAHASPGGAIGAWTRLPELPAPRAYAAAVAANRFNSRLNGHALYVIGGVDSSGRARATVFQALGSADTLGPFTTIEALPAPVAGAIAVVRRGRIYVMGGADSLGRPQTNVFVGRIGLDGHIDGWFVEPPLPTPRAYGGGVVLDDRATVFGGVTDSAPPGGGLDTLQPRLATADSAPTSLLSGFFTGGWAPAAAPLVQGRSQFASLPFGDVMLIVGGVYAGAAGNVAETLAAPASGDSLGSFAGPVGTNTIFSLGGGALVGAAGITWVDGDGTGHGLVVGGVDLVSRERRAAVWGF
;
A
#
# COMPACT_ATOMS: atom_id res chain seq x y z
N MET A 1 -51.09 -14.86 36.58
CA MET A 1 -51.81 -15.13 35.32
C MET A 1 -51.55 -13.98 34.37
N ALA A 2 -50.70 -14.19 33.41
CA ALA A 2 -50.54 -13.34 32.23
C ALA A 2 -49.93 -14.21 31.13
N PRO A 3 -50.44 -14.17 29.90
CA PRO A 3 -50.06 -15.13 28.87
C PRO A 3 -48.75 -14.74 28.15
N ARG A 4 -47.97 -15.76 27.86
CA ARG A 4 -46.75 -15.72 27.04
C ARG A 4 -47.13 -15.46 25.57
N ALA A 5 -46.59 -14.42 24.96
CA ALA A 5 -46.57 -14.25 23.49
C ALA A 5 -45.44 -15.09 22.85
N ARG A 6 -45.82 -15.99 21.97
CA ARG A 6 -44.93 -16.74 21.09
C ARG A 6 -44.59 -15.86 19.88
N ALA A 7 -43.31 -15.61 19.63
CA ALA A 7 -42.85 -15.05 18.37
C ALA A 7 -42.75 -16.17 17.33
N SER A 8 -43.53 -16.10 16.28
CA SER A 8 -43.50 -16.98 15.12
C SER A 8 -42.45 -16.47 14.12
N LEU A 9 -41.49 -17.29 13.79
CA LEU A 9 -40.57 -17.11 12.66
C LEU A 9 -41.33 -17.39 11.35
N LEU A 10 -41.42 -16.39 10.49
CA LEU A 10 -41.88 -16.55 9.10
C LEU A 10 -40.64 -16.72 8.21
N PRO A 11 -40.62 -17.71 7.28
CA PRO A 11 -39.57 -17.82 6.29
C PRO A 11 -39.77 -16.79 5.17
N LEU A 12 -38.72 -16.08 4.79
CA LEU A 12 -38.69 -15.24 3.59
C LEU A 12 -38.82 -16.15 2.36
N ALA A 13 -39.94 -16.04 1.68
CA ALA A 13 -40.14 -16.67 0.39
C ALA A 13 -39.40 -15.86 -0.70
N CYS A 14 -38.66 -16.57 -1.53
CA CYS A 14 -38.03 -16.08 -2.74
C CYS A 14 -39.12 -15.68 -3.74
N GLY A 15 -39.33 -14.38 -3.92
CA GLY A 15 -40.30 -13.85 -4.87
C GLY A 15 -39.77 -13.96 -6.30
N ALA A 16 -40.45 -14.76 -7.12
CA ALA A 16 -40.27 -14.81 -8.56
C ALA A 16 -40.63 -13.46 -9.17
N VAL A 17 -39.71 -12.85 -9.89
CA VAL A 17 -39.96 -11.65 -10.69
C VAL A 17 -40.71 -12.09 -11.96
N LEU A 18 -41.99 -11.70 -12.05
CA LEU A 18 -42.78 -11.80 -13.27
C LEU A 18 -42.19 -10.88 -14.34
N ALA A 19 -41.84 -11.47 -15.47
CA ALA A 19 -41.46 -10.76 -16.68
C ALA A 19 -42.67 -10.00 -17.25
N CYS A 20 -42.72 -8.67 -17.09
CA CYS A 20 -43.52 -7.82 -17.96
C CYS A 20 -42.77 -7.59 -19.26
N GLY A 21 -43.39 -8.05 -20.39
CA GLY A 21 -42.87 -7.80 -21.72
C GLY A 21 -42.95 -6.32 -22.11
N GLY A 22 -41.87 -5.62 -21.95
CA GLY A 22 -41.54 -4.36 -22.61
C GLY A 22 -40.33 -4.63 -23.47
N SER A 23 -40.31 -4.13 -24.69
CA SER A 23 -39.16 -4.15 -25.59
C SER A 23 -37.98 -3.49 -24.84
N ALA A 24 -37.17 -4.31 -24.20
CA ALA A 24 -35.91 -3.86 -23.63
C ALA A 24 -35.03 -3.51 -24.83
N THR A 25 -34.94 -2.22 -25.16
CA THR A 25 -33.75 -1.71 -25.81
C THR A 25 -32.63 -2.04 -24.82
N GLY A 26 -31.92 -3.13 -25.06
CA GLY A 26 -30.75 -3.51 -24.27
C GLY A 26 -29.84 -2.28 -24.11
N PRO A 27 -29.08 -2.15 -23.04
CA PRO A 27 -28.13 -1.06 -22.92
C PRO A 27 -27.34 -1.00 -24.21
N ALA A 28 -27.21 0.20 -24.80
CA ALA A 28 -26.45 0.41 -26.03
C ALA A 28 -25.11 -0.32 -25.90
N PRO A 29 -24.68 -1.09 -26.91
CA PRO A 29 -23.46 -1.84 -26.82
C PRO A 29 -22.34 -0.90 -26.38
N SER A 30 -21.74 -1.17 -25.24
CA SER A 30 -20.66 -0.32 -24.71
C SER A 30 -19.53 -0.34 -25.72
N THR A 31 -19.09 0.85 -26.16
CA THR A 31 -18.01 0.99 -27.13
C THR A 31 -16.74 0.32 -26.58
N PRO A 32 -16.08 -0.56 -27.35
CA PRO A 32 -14.83 -1.17 -26.95
C PRO A 32 -13.79 -0.13 -26.56
N ARG A 33 -13.11 -0.34 -25.43
CA ARG A 33 -12.11 0.60 -24.89
C ARG A 33 -11.23 -0.06 -23.85
N VAL A 34 -10.07 0.54 -23.60
CA VAL A 34 -9.28 0.34 -22.39
C VAL A 34 -9.75 1.35 -21.35
N ASP A 35 -10.11 0.87 -20.17
CA ASP A 35 -10.52 1.72 -19.03
C ASP A 35 -9.32 2.03 -18.12
N PHE A 36 -8.55 1.00 -17.77
CA PHE A 36 -7.40 1.11 -16.88
C PHE A 36 -6.27 0.16 -17.32
N VAL A 37 -5.05 0.56 -17.05
CA VAL A 37 -3.88 -0.32 -17.13
C VAL A 37 -3.25 -0.33 -15.73
N ASP A 38 -3.16 -1.51 -15.12
CA ASP A 38 -2.74 -1.75 -13.74
C ASP A 38 -3.47 -0.85 -12.71
N GLY A 39 -4.76 -0.60 -12.97
CA GLY A 39 -5.65 0.19 -12.12
C GLY A 39 -5.53 1.70 -12.27
N ALA A 40 -4.79 2.20 -13.27
CA ALA A 40 -4.63 3.62 -13.56
C ALA A 40 -4.92 3.96 -15.03
N ILE A 41 -5.28 5.21 -15.31
CA ILE A 41 -5.52 5.69 -16.69
C ILE A 41 -4.19 5.90 -17.42
N GLU A 42 -3.19 6.45 -16.73
CA GLU A 42 -1.82 6.63 -17.22
C GLU A 42 -0.84 6.01 -16.21
N PRO A 43 -0.68 4.67 -16.21
CA PRO A 43 0.12 3.98 -15.21
C PRO A 43 1.60 4.23 -15.38
N LEU A 44 2.30 4.15 -14.26
CA LEU A 44 3.74 3.95 -14.22
C LEU A 44 4.01 2.45 -14.10
N LEU A 45 4.60 1.87 -15.12
CA LEU A 45 4.91 0.45 -15.24
C LEU A 45 6.42 0.24 -15.16
N VAL A 46 6.84 -0.95 -14.71
CA VAL A 46 8.24 -1.37 -14.71
C VAL A 46 8.39 -2.55 -15.68
N ARG A 47 9.46 -2.59 -16.46
CA ARG A 47 9.76 -3.72 -17.38
C ARG A 47 9.79 -5.03 -16.61
N GLY A 48 9.30 -6.11 -17.21
CA GLY A 48 9.23 -7.42 -16.60
C GLY A 48 8.05 -7.63 -15.64
N GLN A 49 7.41 -6.57 -15.13
CA GLN A 49 6.27 -6.74 -14.21
C GLN A 49 5.05 -7.34 -14.91
N ALA A 50 4.23 -8.07 -14.16
CA ALA A 50 2.90 -8.45 -14.59
C ALA A 50 2.00 -7.21 -14.64
N VAL A 51 1.20 -7.08 -15.71
CA VAL A 51 0.27 -5.97 -15.92
C VAL A 51 -1.11 -6.49 -16.18
N VAL A 52 -2.11 -5.78 -15.67
CA VAL A 52 -3.54 -6.04 -15.90
C VAL A 52 -4.12 -4.88 -16.70
N ILE A 53 -4.82 -5.20 -17.78
CA ILE A 53 -5.53 -4.23 -18.62
C ILE A 53 -7.01 -4.48 -18.46
N GLU A 54 -7.73 -3.51 -17.94
CA GLU A 54 -9.17 -3.52 -17.72
C GLU A 54 -9.87 -2.71 -18.81
N GLY A 55 -11.01 -3.19 -19.30
CA GLY A 55 -11.75 -2.51 -20.33
C GLY A 55 -12.99 -3.27 -20.77
N PHE A 56 -13.32 -3.12 -22.03
CA PHE A 56 -14.47 -3.80 -22.64
C PHE A 56 -14.24 -4.03 -24.14
N GLY A 57 -14.73 -5.16 -24.65
CA GLY A 57 -14.73 -5.47 -26.07
C GLY A 57 -13.39 -6.05 -26.55
N PHE A 58 -12.63 -6.69 -25.68
CA PHE A 58 -11.39 -7.39 -26.07
C PHE A 58 -11.68 -8.73 -26.76
N GLY A 59 -12.87 -9.32 -26.54
CA GLY A 59 -13.26 -10.65 -26.95
C GLY A 59 -13.04 -11.72 -25.89
N ASP A 60 -13.86 -12.78 -25.92
CA ASP A 60 -13.85 -13.84 -24.89
C ASP A 60 -12.60 -14.72 -24.91
N SER A 61 -11.82 -14.66 -25.97
CA SER A 61 -10.53 -15.35 -26.13
C SER A 61 -9.58 -14.50 -26.95
N GLN A 62 -8.28 -14.74 -26.84
CA GLN A 62 -7.28 -13.97 -27.56
C GLN A 62 -7.44 -14.03 -29.08
N GLY A 63 -7.64 -15.23 -29.65
CA GLY A 63 -7.75 -15.41 -31.08
C GLY A 63 -6.55 -14.77 -31.81
N THR A 64 -6.83 -13.76 -32.67
CA THR A 64 -5.82 -12.93 -33.34
C THR A 64 -5.46 -11.67 -32.57
N GLY A 65 -6.01 -11.51 -31.36
CA GLY A 65 -5.76 -10.35 -30.50
C GLY A 65 -4.30 -10.26 -30.02
N ALA A 66 -3.86 -9.04 -29.78
CA ALA A 66 -2.49 -8.73 -29.39
C ALA A 66 -2.43 -7.57 -28.40
N ILE A 67 -1.38 -7.53 -27.63
CA ILE A 67 -1.04 -6.40 -26.73
C ILE A 67 0.34 -5.90 -27.15
N ASP A 68 0.37 -4.71 -27.74
CA ASP A 68 1.57 -4.11 -28.31
C ASP A 68 2.03 -2.92 -27.45
N PHE A 69 3.22 -3.06 -26.87
CA PHE A 69 3.88 -1.98 -26.16
C PHE A 69 4.72 -1.13 -27.11
N PRO A 70 4.81 0.20 -26.91
CA PRO A 70 5.73 1.04 -27.66
C PRO A 70 7.19 0.63 -27.37
N ARG A 71 8.06 0.80 -28.37
CA ARG A 71 9.47 0.41 -28.33
C ARG A 71 10.38 1.59 -28.72
N ALA A 72 11.57 1.64 -28.15
CA ALA A 72 12.59 2.62 -28.50
C ALA A 72 12.95 2.55 -29.99
N GLY A 73 13.11 3.71 -30.63
CA GLY A 73 13.37 3.80 -32.07
C GLY A 73 12.16 3.64 -32.98
N GLY A 74 10.97 3.56 -32.40
CA GLY A 74 9.70 3.40 -33.10
C GLY A 74 9.28 1.93 -33.26
N GLY A 75 7.99 1.73 -33.60
CA GLY A 75 7.36 0.41 -33.67
C GLY A 75 6.86 -0.10 -32.33
N ALA A 76 6.52 -1.37 -32.28
CA ALA A 76 5.91 -2.02 -31.13
C ALA A 76 6.62 -3.33 -30.78
N VAL A 77 6.45 -3.78 -29.55
CA VAL A 77 6.86 -5.10 -29.06
C VAL A 77 5.66 -5.80 -28.47
N LEU A 78 5.42 -7.03 -28.91
CA LEU A 78 4.33 -7.87 -28.47
C LEU A 78 4.56 -8.31 -27.01
N ALA A 79 3.55 -8.12 -26.17
CA ALA A 79 3.59 -8.61 -24.80
C ALA A 79 3.18 -10.09 -24.72
N PRO A 80 3.86 -10.91 -23.93
CA PRO A 80 3.43 -12.27 -23.66
C PRO A 80 2.14 -12.27 -22.82
N VAL A 81 1.14 -13.02 -23.28
CA VAL A 81 -0.12 -13.26 -22.58
C VAL A 81 -0.10 -14.68 -22.02
N PRO A 82 -0.20 -14.86 -20.69
CA PRO A 82 -0.20 -16.17 -20.10
C PRO A 82 -1.51 -16.93 -20.43
N PRO A 83 -1.53 -18.28 -20.35
CA PRO A 83 -2.75 -19.05 -20.49
C PRO A 83 -3.87 -18.55 -19.57
N GLY A 84 -5.07 -18.33 -20.12
CA GLY A 84 -6.19 -17.74 -19.37
C GLY A 84 -6.06 -16.24 -19.09
N GLY A 85 -5.04 -15.58 -19.63
CA GLY A 85 -4.80 -14.15 -19.47
C GLY A 85 -5.63 -13.25 -20.40
N TRP A 86 -6.65 -13.79 -21.10
CA TRP A 86 -7.50 -13.03 -22.01
C TRP A 86 -8.98 -13.28 -21.76
N SER A 87 -9.73 -12.20 -21.60
CA SER A 87 -11.20 -12.20 -21.57
C SER A 87 -11.72 -10.89 -22.13
N ASP A 88 -13.03 -10.79 -22.36
CA ASP A 88 -13.65 -9.58 -22.92
C ASP A 88 -13.42 -8.31 -22.07
N ARG A 89 -13.11 -8.45 -20.79
CA ARG A 89 -12.99 -7.34 -19.84
C ARG A 89 -11.63 -7.21 -19.16
N LEU A 90 -10.80 -8.24 -19.25
CA LEU A 90 -9.55 -8.30 -18.52
C LEU A 90 -8.49 -9.02 -19.34
N LEU A 91 -7.35 -8.36 -19.50
CA LEU A 91 -6.15 -8.96 -20.08
C LEU A 91 -5.04 -8.99 -19.05
N ARG A 92 -4.26 -10.07 -19.04
CA ARG A 92 -3.01 -10.20 -18.28
C ARG A 92 -1.87 -10.30 -19.27
N ALA A 93 -0.80 -9.58 -19.02
CA ALA A 93 0.40 -9.63 -19.81
C ALA A 93 1.62 -9.35 -18.91
N SER A 94 2.82 -9.48 -19.47
CA SER A 94 4.02 -8.96 -18.86
C SER A 94 4.55 -7.78 -19.67
N VAL A 95 5.03 -6.75 -19.01
CA VAL A 95 5.65 -5.59 -19.68
C VAL A 95 6.97 -6.06 -20.32
N PRO A 96 7.12 -5.99 -21.66
CA PRO A 96 8.34 -6.45 -22.31
C PRO A 96 9.59 -5.67 -21.89
N ASP A 97 10.75 -6.31 -21.85
CA ASP A 97 12.03 -5.68 -21.46
C ASP A 97 12.43 -4.53 -22.41
N SER A 98 11.99 -4.56 -23.66
CA SER A 98 12.26 -3.51 -24.64
C SER A 98 11.15 -2.45 -24.72
N ALA A 99 10.13 -2.53 -23.87
CA ALA A 99 9.04 -1.55 -23.83
C ALA A 99 9.55 -0.18 -23.36
N THR A 100 8.90 0.88 -23.86
CA THR A 100 9.16 2.28 -23.49
C THR A 100 7.85 3.01 -23.23
N SER A 101 7.93 4.19 -22.62
CA SER A 101 6.77 5.07 -22.48
C SER A 101 6.17 5.45 -23.84
N GLY A 102 4.85 5.60 -23.89
CA GLY A 102 4.11 5.95 -25.10
C GLY A 102 2.71 5.36 -25.14
N VAL A 103 2.25 5.00 -26.32
CA VAL A 103 0.90 4.45 -26.54
C VAL A 103 0.94 2.93 -26.61
N LEU A 104 0.32 2.30 -25.61
CA LEU A 104 -0.02 0.88 -25.60
C LEU A 104 -1.19 0.66 -26.58
N THR A 105 -1.13 -0.38 -27.41
CA THR A 105 -2.22 -0.78 -28.31
C THR A 105 -2.68 -2.19 -27.96
N VAL A 106 -3.97 -2.34 -27.70
CA VAL A 106 -4.63 -3.63 -27.60
C VAL A 106 -5.40 -3.87 -28.89
N THR A 107 -5.01 -4.88 -29.66
CA THR A 107 -5.80 -5.39 -30.79
C THR A 107 -6.77 -6.43 -30.25
N SER A 108 -8.07 -6.15 -30.29
CA SER A 108 -9.10 -7.08 -29.84
C SER A 108 -9.21 -8.32 -30.76
N ALA A 109 -9.91 -9.35 -30.30
CA ALA A 109 -10.08 -10.59 -31.07
C ALA A 109 -10.77 -10.37 -32.44
N ASP A 110 -11.57 -9.31 -32.60
CA ASP A 110 -12.23 -8.89 -33.83
C ASP A 110 -11.40 -7.87 -34.66
N GLY A 111 -10.15 -7.61 -34.28
CA GLY A 111 -9.20 -6.77 -35.01
C GLY A 111 -9.29 -5.26 -34.76
N ARG A 112 -10.03 -4.81 -33.76
CA ARG A 112 -10.09 -3.38 -33.40
C ARG A 112 -8.87 -2.97 -32.57
N HIS A 113 -8.38 -1.74 -32.78
CA HIS A 113 -7.28 -1.17 -32.02
C HIS A 113 -7.82 -0.26 -30.92
N LEU A 114 -7.46 -0.58 -29.68
CA LEU A 114 -7.81 0.16 -28.47
C LEU A 114 -6.50 0.65 -27.85
N THR A 115 -6.47 1.87 -27.35
CA THR A 115 -5.21 2.49 -26.93
C THR A 115 -5.26 3.03 -25.51
N ALA A 116 -4.11 3.05 -24.84
CA ALA A 116 -3.88 3.71 -23.55
C ALA A 116 -2.49 4.35 -23.53
N THR A 117 -2.34 5.50 -22.87
CA THR A 117 -1.04 6.09 -22.60
C THR A 117 -0.41 5.40 -21.39
N ILE A 118 0.87 5.04 -21.50
CA ILE A 118 1.62 4.38 -20.42
C ILE A 118 2.99 5.02 -20.25
N HIS A 119 3.50 4.97 -19.02
CA HIS A 119 4.88 5.31 -18.68
C HIS A 119 5.59 4.03 -18.26
N VAL A 120 6.75 3.76 -18.86
CA VAL A 120 7.51 2.53 -18.61
C VAL A 120 8.90 2.88 -18.13
N LEU A 121 9.23 2.41 -16.94
CA LEU A 121 10.57 2.49 -16.36
C LEU A 121 11.38 1.24 -16.70
N PRO A 122 12.70 1.37 -16.82
CA PRO A 122 13.59 0.22 -16.81
C PRO A 122 13.39 -0.60 -15.52
N HIS A 123 13.71 -1.88 -15.56
CA HIS A 123 13.80 -2.71 -14.37
C HIS A 123 15.29 -2.87 -14.01
N ALA A 124 15.62 -2.48 -12.77
CA ALA A 124 16.89 -2.91 -12.16
C ALA A 124 16.51 -3.86 -11.01
N ALA A 125 16.99 -5.09 -11.06
CA ALA A 125 16.83 -6.03 -9.97
C ALA A 125 17.50 -5.45 -8.71
N PHE A 126 16.75 -5.42 -7.60
CA PHE A 126 17.26 -4.92 -6.33
C PHE A 126 18.05 -6.03 -5.62
N ASP A 127 19.37 -5.80 -5.42
CA ASP A 127 20.23 -6.71 -4.65
C ASP A 127 20.36 -6.22 -3.20
N PRO A 128 19.65 -6.84 -2.24
CA PRO A 128 19.71 -6.42 -0.85
C PRO A 128 21.08 -6.62 -0.20
N THR A 129 21.97 -7.43 -0.78
CA THR A 129 23.33 -7.66 -0.25
C THR A 129 24.25 -6.47 -0.45
N THR A 130 23.97 -5.64 -1.45
CA THR A 130 24.74 -4.43 -1.77
C THR A 130 24.21 -3.19 -1.07
N LEU A 131 23.12 -3.33 -0.29
CA LEU A 131 22.44 -2.24 0.39
C LEU A 131 23.40 -1.45 1.29
N THR A 132 23.45 -0.15 1.10
CA THR A 132 24.26 0.77 1.91
C THR A 132 23.43 1.94 2.39
N TRP A 133 23.11 1.96 3.67
CA TRP A 133 22.35 3.04 4.28
C TRP A 133 23.18 4.32 4.40
N GLN A 134 22.55 5.44 4.12
CA GLN A 134 23.15 6.78 4.23
C GLN A 134 22.21 7.70 5.03
N ALA A 135 22.79 8.59 5.84
CA ALA A 135 22.03 9.65 6.48
C ALA A 135 21.49 10.62 5.43
N ARG A 136 20.25 11.04 5.61
CA ARG A 136 19.53 12.03 4.77
C ARG A 136 19.21 13.26 5.60
N PRO A 137 18.76 14.38 5.01
CA PRO A 137 18.34 15.56 5.76
C PRO A 137 17.36 15.19 6.87
N ALA A 138 17.63 15.65 8.09
CA ALA A 138 16.84 15.33 9.27
C ALA A 138 15.38 15.78 9.09
N PHE A 139 14.46 14.96 9.60
CA PHE A 139 13.05 15.30 9.63
C PHE A 139 12.79 16.43 10.64
N PRO A 140 11.93 17.42 10.32
CA PRO A 140 11.56 18.47 11.26
C PRO A 140 10.76 17.89 12.44
N GLY A 141 11.38 17.77 13.60
CA GLY A 141 10.85 17.05 14.75
C GLY A 141 11.44 15.63 14.86
N ALA A 142 10.89 14.84 15.75
CA ALA A 142 11.32 13.45 15.97
C ALA A 142 10.10 12.57 16.25
N PRO A 143 9.26 12.35 15.23
CA PRO A 143 7.98 11.67 15.43
C PRO A 143 8.18 10.16 15.58
N ALA A 144 7.43 9.58 16.54
CA ALA A 144 7.15 8.16 16.56
C ALA A 144 5.77 7.90 15.94
N GLY A 145 5.61 6.76 15.27
CA GLY A 145 4.34 6.41 14.64
C GLY A 145 3.89 7.40 13.56
N VAL A 146 4.84 8.01 12.83
CA VAL A 146 4.57 8.82 11.65
C VAL A 146 4.05 7.92 10.52
N ALA A 147 3.11 8.42 9.75
CA ALA A 147 2.61 7.76 8.55
C ALA A 147 3.36 8.28 7.32
N LEU A 148 3.94 7.38 6.51
CA LEU A 148 4.62 7.73 5.26
C LEU A 148 3.86 7.23 4.05
N ALA A 149 3.85 8.04 3.02
CA ALA A 149 3.38 7.66 1.68
C ALA A 149 4.22 8.34 0.61
N GLY A 150 4.32 7.75 -0.58
CA GLY A 150 5.02 8.30 -1.71
C GLY A 150 4.15 8.37 -2.95
N ALA A 151 4.30 9.47 -3.68
CA ALA A 151 3.71 9.65 -4.97
C ALA A 151 4.80 9.83 -6.02
N SER A 152 4.71 9.06 -7.11
CA SER A 152 5.60 9.18 -8.26
C SER A 152 4.79 9.64 -9.46
N GLU A 153 5.16 10.74 -10.06
CA GLU A 153 4.47 11.31 -11.20
C GLU A 153 5.45 11.57 -12.36
N PRO A 154 5.04 11.26 -13.60
CA PRO A 154 5.82 11.68 -14.75
C PRO A 154 5.92 13.20 -14.83
N ALA A 155 7.12 13.71 -15.03
CA ALA A 155 7.42 15.14 -15.17
C ALA A 155 8.38 15.35 -16.34
N GLY A 156 7.86 15.82 -17.47
CA GLY A 156 8.65 15.93 -18.70
C GLY A 156 9.20 14.58 -19.14
N SER A 157 10.52 14.45 -19.24
CA SER A 157 11.20 13.17 -19.57
C SER A 157 11.58 12.33 -18.34
N GLY A 158 11.26 12.78 -17.11
CA GLY A 158 11.65 12.12 -15.86
C GLY A 158 10.46 11.83 -14.95
N LEU A 159 10.79 11.60 -13.68
CA LEU A 159 9.83 11.44 -12.60
C LEU A 159 10.05 12.48 -11.53
N THR A 160 8.95 13.02 -11.01
CA THR A 160 8.93 13.72 -9.71
C THR A 160 8.44 12.74 -8.66
N ILE A 161 9.19 12.61 -7.58
CA ILE A 161 8.85 11.72 -6.49
C ILE A 161 8.69 12.56 -5.23
N ALA A 162 7.47 12.61 -4.72
CA ALA A 162 7.15 13.28 -3.47
C ALA A 162 6.98 12.25 -2.36
N VAL A 163 7.67 12.48 -1.24
CA VAL A 163 7.53 11.71 -0.01
C VAL A 163 6.73 12.54 0.98
N TYR A 164 5.65 12.00 1.48
CA TYR A 164 4.77 12.63 2.46
C TYR A 164 4.94 11.96 3.81
N ALA A 165 5.08 12.78 4.87
CA ALA A 165 5.08 12.33 6.24
C ALA A 165 3.97 13.05 6.99
N ALA A 166 3.04 12.31 7.57
CA ALA A 166 1.84 12.87 8.19
C ALA A 166 1.67 12.39 9.64
N GLY A 167 1.38 13.32 10.54
CA GLY A 167 1.16 13.03 11.94
C GLY A 167 2.38 12.44 12.64
N GLY A 168 2.16 11.39 13.39
CA GLY A 168 3.12 10.88 14.36
C GLY A 168 2.98 11.62 15.68
N GLY A 169 3.97 11.57 16.51
CA GLY A 169 3.90 12.30 17.77
C GLY A 169 5.12 12.14 18.64
N GLU A 170 5.08 12.84 19.75
CA GLU A 170 6.14 12.85 20.72
C GLU A 170 5.81 11.93 21.90
N PRO A 171 6.75 11.08 22.35
CA PRO A 171 6.58 10.36 23.61
C PRO A 171 6.33 11.34 24.75
N ARG A 172 5.36 11.05 25.59
CA ARG A 172 5.12 11.78 26.84
C ARG A 172 6.24 11.45 27.81
N GLY A 173 6.86 12.46 28.41
CA GLY A 173 7.97 12.26 29.32
C GLY A 173 7.63 11.25 30.41
N GLY A 174 8.40 10.15 30.48
CA GLY A 174 8.31 9.13 31.52
C GLY A 174 7.43 7.91 31.21
N ASP A 175 6.56 7.97 30.25
CA ASP A 175 5.76 6.82 29.83
C ASP A 175 5.90 6.53 28.32
N SER A 176 5.39 5.40 27.88
CA SER A 176 5.42 4.98 26.47
C SER A 176 4.28 5.58 25.63
N SER A 177 3.46 6.47 26.21
CA SER A 177 2.38 7.12 25.47
C SER A 177 2.90 8.20 24.53
N ILE A 178 2.23 8.38 23.41
CA ILE A 178 2.57 9.38 22.40
C ILE A 178 1.53 10.50 22.43
N VAL A 179 2.00 11.75 22.35
CA VAL A 179 1.15 12.92 22.08
C VAL A 179 1.08 13.08 20.57
N PRO A 180 -0.07 12.74 19.94
CA PRO A 180 -0.20 12.84 18.48
C PRO A 180 -0.09 14.27 17.97
N ASP A 181 0.43 14.42 16.74
CA ASP A 181 0.58 15.67 16.02
C ASP A 181 -0.31 15.68 14.76
N SER A 182 -0.64 16.87 14.26
CA SER A 182 -1.34 17.11 12.99
C SER A 182 -0.39 17.53 11.85
N ALA A 183 0.89 17.75 12.12
CA ALA A 183 1.83 18.24 11.14
C ALA A 183 2.00 17.29 9.95
N VAL A 184 2.11 17.89 8.76
CA VAL A 184 2.39 17.18 7.52
C VAL A 184 3.57 17.83 6.84
N PHE A 185 4.48 17.02 6.33
CA PHE A 185 5.66 17.44 5.61
C PHE A 185 5.80 16.69 4.29
N THR A 186 6.47 17.33 3.34
CA THR A 186 6.90 16.70 2.09
C THR A 186 8.38 16.92 1.88
N ALA A 187 9.00 15.97 1.20
CA ALA A 187 10.33 16.10 0.63
C ALA A 187 10.33 15.48 -0.76
N HIS A 188 11.12 16.03 -1.67
CA HIS A 188 11.24 15.52 -3.03
C HIS A 188 12.50 14.69 -3.17
N ALA A 189 12.35 13.51 -3.80
CA ALA A 189 13.50 12.71 -4.19
C ALA A 189 13.98 13.13 -5.58
N SER A 190 15.30 13.31 -5.69
CA SER A 190 15.96 13.53 -6.97
C SER A 190 16.30 12.21 -7.65
N PRO A 191 16.57 12.19 -8.96
CA PRO A 191 17.22 11.06 -9.61
C PRO A 191 18.51 10.69 -8.84
N GLY A 192 18.71 9.40 -8.59
CA GLY A 192 19.83 8.91 -7.75
C GLY A 192 19.55 8.91 -6.24
N GLY A 193 18.27 9.03 -5.82
CA GLY A 193 17.81 8.75 -4.46
C GLY A 193 18.10 9.80 -3.39
N ALA A 194 18.66 10.95 -3.76
CA ALA A 194 18.86 12.03 -2.78
C ALA A 194 17.51 12.68 -2.43
N ILE A 195 17.27 12.91 -1.13
CA ILE A 195 16.08 13.58 -0.62
C ILE A 195 16.41 15.03 -0.33
N GLY A 196 15.56 15.93 -0.81
CA GLY A 196 15.64 17.36 -0.53
C GLY A 196 15.21 17.73 0.90
N ALA A 197 15.19 19.03 1.18
CA ALA A 197 14.73 19.53 2.47
C ALA A 197 13.23 19.27 2.67
N TRP A 198 12.84 18.98 3.91
CA TRP A 198 11.44 18.85 4.28
C TRP A 198 10.72 20.19 4.31
N THR A 199 9.57 20.26 3.67
CA THR A 199 8.69 21.43 3.61
C THR A 199 7.37 21.11 4.31
N ARG A 200 6.90 22.05 5.14
CA ARG A 200 5.61 21.90 5.83
C ARG A 200 4.45 22.12 4.85
N LEU A 201 3.45 21.29 4.94
CA LEU A 201 2.20 21.30 4.19
C LEU A 201 1.01 21.66 5.08
N PRO A 202 -0.22 21.84 4.51
CA PRO A 202 -1.44 21.92 5.30
C PRO A 202 -1.57 20.74 6.28
N GLU A 203 -1.99 21.05 7.50
CA GLU A 203 -2.10 20.07 8.59
C GLU A 203 -3.27 19.11 8.38
N LEU A 204 -3.20 17.96 9.06
CA LEU A 204 -4.35 17.08 9.21
C LEU A 204 -5.48 17.79 9.97
N PRO A 205 -6.76 17.51 9.67
CA PRO A 205 -7.90 18.07 10.39
C PRO A 205 -7.91 17.79 11.91
N ALA A 206 -7.18 16.75 12.32
CA ALA A 206 -6.97 16.43 13.73
C ALA A 206 -5.68 15.61 13.90
N PRO A 207 -5.01 15.71 15.09
CA PRO A 207 -3.78 14.97 15.37
C PRO A 207 -3.94 13.47 15.24
N ARG A 208 -2.92 12.79 14.68
CA ARG A 208 -2.87 11.32 14.54
C ARG A 208 -1.45 10.81 14.73
N ALA A 209 -1.34 9.71 15.50
CA ALA A 209 -0.15 8.87 15.52
C ALA A 209 -0.54 7.43 15.17
N TYR A 210 0.40 6.65 14.66
CA TYR A 210 0.15 5.28 14.19
C TYR A 210 -1.02 5.16 13.20
N ALA A 211 -1.30 6.22 12.44
CA ALA A 211 -2.13 6.14 11.26
C ALA A 211 -1.37 5.40 10.15
N ALA A 212 -2.10 4.75 9.26
CA ALA A 212 -1.52 4.31 8.00
C ALA A 212 -1.63 5.43 6.96
N ALA A 213 -0.67 5.54 6.05
CA ALA A 213 -0.77 6.43 4.90
C ALA A 213 -0.51 5.68 3.61
N VAL A 214 -1.25 6.04 2.57
CA VAL A 214 -1.06 5.55 1.21
C VAL A 214 -1.30 6.67 0.21
N ALA A 215 -0.60 6.63 -0.91
CA ALA A 215 -0.85 7.52 -2.04
C ALA A 215 -1.31 6.70 -3.26
N ALA A 216 -2.34 7.17 -3.94
CA ALA A 216 -2.79 6.62 -5.21
C ALA A 216 -2.47 7.61 -6.32
N ASN A 217 -1.63 7.17 -7.25
CA ASN A 217 -1.17 8.00 -8.37
C ASN A 217 -2.14 7.89 -9.56
N ARG A 218 -2.37 9.00 -10.25
CA ARG A 218 -3.01 9.09 -11.57
C ARG A 218 -4.20 8.15 -11.80
N PHE A 219 -5.11 8.11 -10.84
CA PHE A 219 -6.35 7.33 -10.98
C PHE A 219 -7.40 8.03 -11.85
N ASN A 220 -7.20 9.31 -12.20
CA ASN A 220 -8.10 10.08 -13.05
C ASN A 220 -7.32 11.06 -13.94
N SER A 221 -7.55 11.01 -15.25
CA SER A 221 -6.99 11.99 -16.21
C SER A 221 -7.36 13.45 -15.91
N ARG A 222 -8.44 13.69 -15.17
CA ARG A 222 -8.89 15.02 -14.77
C ARG A 222 -8.10 15.60 -13.61
N LEU A 223 -7.51 14.76 -12.75
CA LEU A 223 -6.80 15.22 -11.56
C LEU A 223 -5.32 15.47 -11.81
N ASN A 224 -4.75 14.99 -12.89
CA ASN A 224 -3.34 15.17 -13.26
C ASN A 224 -2.39 15.18 -12.05
N GLY A 225 -2.55 14.19 -11.15
CA GLY A 225 -1.85 14.14 -9.87
C GLY A 225 -2.15 12.87 -9.08
N HIS A 226 -2.12 12.99 -7.77
CA HIS A 226 -2.33 11.88 -6.84
C HIS A 226 -3.29 12.25 -5.71
N ALA A 227 -3.77 11.25 -4.99
CA ALA A 227 -4.47 11.41 -3.72
C ALA A 227 -3.67 10.77 -2.59
N LEU A 228 -3.47 11.53 -1.52
CA LEU A 228 -2.88 11.06 -0.28
C LEU A 228 -4.00 10.75 0.72
N TYR A 229 -3.98 9.56 1.31
CA TYR A 229 -4.92 9.13 2.34
C TYR A 229 -4.18 8.88 3.64
N VAL A 230 -4.72 9.41 4.75
CA VAL A 230 -4.25 9.13 6.12
C VAL A 230 -5.39 8.45 6.86
N ILE A 231 -5.18 7.22 7.29
CA ILE A 231 -6.22 6.26 7.65
C ILE A 231 -6.08 5.87 9.11
N GLY A 232 -7.15 6.09 9.89
CA GLY A 232 -7.19 5.68 11.29
C GLY A 232 -6.20 6.42 12.19
N GLY A 233 -5.44 5.65 12.96
CA GLY A 233 -4.50 6.13 13.96
C GLY A 233 -5.14 6.51 15.29
N VAL A 234 -4.31 6.80 16.31
CA VAL A 234 -4.77 7.28 17.61
C VAL A 234 -4.85 8.80 17.63
N ASP A 235 -5.84 9.32 18.32
CA ASP A 235 -6.02 10.75 18.58
C ASP A 235 -5.37 11.21 19.90
N SER A 236 -5.53 12.49 20.25
CA SER A 236 -4.99 13.07 21.48
C SER A 236 -5.56 12.46 22.78
N SER A 237 -6.66 11.72 22.71
CA SER A 237 -7.19 10.94 23.83
C SER A 237 -6.59 9.52 23.93
N GLY A 238 -5.68 9.15 23.01
CA GLY A 238 -5.07 7.83 22.93
C GLY A 238 -5.98 6.77 22.29
N ARG A 239 -7.10 7.16 21.67
CA ARG A 239 -8.08 6.23 21.09
C ARG A 239 -7.89 6.09 19.60
N ALA A 240 -7.93 4.86 19.09
CA ALA A 240 -7.99 4.60 17.68
C ALA A 240 -9.25 5.19 17.05
N ARG A 241 -9.11 5.67 15.82
CA ARG A 241 -10.19 6.31 15.04
C ARG A 241 -10.47 5.53 13.76
N ALA A 242 -11.71 5.68 13.25
CA ALA A 242 -12.12 5.16 11.95
C ALA A 242 -12.01 6.22 10.84
N THR A 243 -11.66 7.46 11.18
CA THR A 243 -11.60 8.57 10.23
C THR A 243 -10.53 8.36 9.17
N VAL A 244 -10.84 8.76 7.95
CA VAL A 244 -9.93 8.81 6.82
C VAL A 244 -9.82 10.27 6.37
N PHE A 245 -8.60 10.79 6.33
CA PHE A 245 -8.30 12.10 5.77
C PHE A 245 -7.74 11.94 4.37
N GLN A 246 -8.16 12.79 3.46
CA GLN A 246 -7.70 12.82 2.07
C GLN A 246 -7.22 14.21 1.70
N ALA A 247 -6.12 14.29 0.97
CA ALA A 247 -5.70 15.48 0.26
C ALA A 247 -5.40 15.12 -1.20
N LEU A 248 -5.80 15.98 -2.12
CA LEU A 248 -5.48 15.85 -3.54
C LEU A 248 -4.27 16.70 -3.86
N GLY A 249 -3.37 16.20 -4.67
CA GLY A 249 -2.11 16.85 -5.01
C GLY A 249 -1.66 16.61 -6.44
N SER A 250 -0.64 17.34 -6.81
CA SER A 250 0.19 17.13 -7.99
C SER A 250 1.65 17.19 -7.56
N ALA A 251 2.59 16.93 -8.49
CA ALA A 251 4.02 16.76 -8.22
C ALA A 251 4.62 17.67 -7.12
N ASP A 252 4.24 18.94 -7.08
CA ASP A 252 4.83 19.93 -6.19
C ASP A 252 3.86 20.51 -5.15
N THR A 253 2.60 20.09 -5.16
CA THR A 253 1.57 20.69 -4.31
C THR A 253 0.64 19.63 -3.72
N LEU A 254 0.24 19.86 -2.48
CA LEU A 254 -0.84 19.11 -1.83
C LEU A 254 -1.87 20.10 -1.31
N GLY A 255 -3.13 19.88 -1.67
CA GLY A 255 -4.26 20.66 -1.18
C GLY A 255 -4.56 20.39 0.31
N PRO A 256 -5.53 21.10 0.87
CA PRO A 256 -5.94 20.85 2.25
C PRO A 256 -6.55 19.45 2.43
N PHE A 257 -6.35 18.88 3.60
CA PHE A 257 -6.97 17.61 3.96
C PHE A 257 -8.47 17.80 4.25
N THR A 258 -9.27 16.89 3.76
CA THR A 258 -10.69 16.74 4.07
C THR A 258 -10.95 15.39 4.72
N THR A 259 -12.00 15.32 5.55
CA THR A 259 -12.49 14.04 6.06
C THR A 259 -13.41 13.43 5.02
N ILE A 260 -13.14 12.18 4.67
CA ILE A 260 -13.93 11.41 3.71
C ILE A 260 -14.59 10.21 4.39
N GLU A 261 -15.17 9.27 3.61
CA GLU A 261 -15.85 8.08 4.10
C GLU A 261 -14.99 7.32 5.13
N ALA A 262 -15.54 7.13 6.33
CA ALA A 262 -14.84 6.48 7.43
C ALA A 262 -14.79 4.96 7.25
N LEU A 263 -13.77 4.33 7.83
CA LEU A 263 -13.71 2.87 7.96
C LEU A 263 -14.91 2.34 8.78
N PRO A 264 -15.32 1.08 8.55
CA PRO A 264 -16.37 0.42 9.34
C PRO A 264 -16.03 0.28 10.83
N ALA A 265 -14.75 0.31 11.20
CA ALA A 265 -14.30 0.24 12.58
C ALA A 265 -13.00 1.06 12.79
N PRO A 266 -12.75 1.55 14.03
CA PRO A 266 -11.51 2.26 14.35
C PRO A 266 -10.30 1.33 14.29
N VAL A 267 -9.17 1.85 13.77
CA VAL A 267 -7.91 1.13 13.67
C VAL A 267 -6.71 2.04 13.98
N ALA A 268 -5.69 1.50 14.64
CA ALA A 268 -4.37 2.11 14.78
C ALA A 268 -3.29 1.07 14.53
N GLY A 269 -2.17 1.45 13.92
CA GLY A 269 -1.13 0.49 13.53
C GLY A 269 -1.64 -0.58 12.57
N ALA A 270 -2.63 -0.25 11.74
CA ALA A 270 -3.09 -1.12 10.67
C ALA A 270 -2.12 -1.12 9.49
N ILE A 271 -2.12 -2.21 8.76
CA ILE A 271 -1.41 -2.32 7.49
C ILE A 271 -2.29 -1.71 6.41
N ALA A 272 -1.79 -0.73 5.65
CA ALA A 272 -2.50 -0.20 4.49
C ALA A 272 -1.64 -0.31 3.23
N VAL A 273 -2.26 -0.80 2.15
CA VAL A 273 -1.62 -0.98 0.84
C VAL A 273 -2.57 -0.48 -0.24
N VAL A 274 -2.03 0.28 -1.18
CA VAL A 274 -2.76 0.63 -2.42
C VAL A 274 -2.34 -0.33 -3.53
N ARG A 275 -3.32 -0.89 -4.22
CA ARG A 275 -3.11 -1.67 -5.42
C ARG A 275 -4.29 -1.55 -6.38
N ARG A 276 -4.04 -1.19 -7.64
CA ARG A 276 -5.04 -1.14 -8.73
C ARG A 276 -6.33 -0.41 -8.33
N GLY A 277 -6.22 0.82 -7.82
CA GLY A 277 -7.36 1.64 -7.42
C GLY A 277 -8.13 1.11 -6.20
N ARG A 278 -7.51 0.26 -5.38
CA ARG A 278 -8.05 -0.25 -4.13
C ARG A 278 -7.10 0.07 -2.98
N ILE A 279 -7.68 0.39 -1.83
CA ILE A 279 -6.95 0.52 -0.56
C ILE A 279 -7.33 -0.68 0.30
N TYR A 280 -6.36 -1.48 0.66
CA TYR A 280 -6.49 -2.59 1.59
C TYR A 280 -6.07 -2.12 2.97
N VAL A 281 -6.93 -2.27 3.98
CA VAL A 281 -6.64 -1.97 5.38
C VAL A 281 -6.81 -3.24 6.18
N MET A 282 -5.73 -3.75 6.78
CA MET A 282 -5.68 -5.08 7.37
C MET A 282 -5.18 -5.02 8.81
N GLY A 283 -5.94 -5.62 9.74
CA GLY A 283 -5.62 -5.63 11.16
C GLY A 283 -5.70 -4.25 11.80
N GLY A 284 -4.74 -3.98 12.68
CA GLY A 284 -4.70 -2.79 13.52
C GLY A 284 -5.31 -3.04 14.90
N ALA A 285 -5.17 -2.08 15.80
CA ALA A 285 -5.73 -2.12 17.14
C ALA A 285 -7.00 -1.26 17.23
N ASP A 286 -7.97 -1.70 18.05
CA ASP A 286 -9.19 -0.94 18.32
C ASP A 286 -8.96 0.21 19.32
N SER A 287 -10.02 0.92 19.71
CA SER A 287 -9.97 2.05 20.65
C SER A 287 -9.54 1.67 22.07
N LEU A 288 -9.44 0.38 22.37
CA LEU A 288 -8.94 -0.17 23.64
C LEU A 288 -7.52 -0.74 23.50
N GLY A 289 -6.87 -0.57 22.34
CA GLY A 289 -5.55 -1.10 22.04
C GLY A 289 -5.51 -2.60 21.75
N ARG A 290 -6.65 -3.25 21.52
CA ARG A 290 -6.71 -4.69 21.21
C ARG A 290 -6.50 -4.93 19.73
N PRO A 291 -5.51 -5.76 19.33
CA PRO A 291 -5.33 -6.16 17.95
C PRO A 291 -6.58 -6.82 17.36
N GLN A 292 -6.87 -6.53 16.10
CA GLN A 292 -8.07 -6.93 15.40
C GLN A 292 -7.75 -7.84 14.22
N THR A 293 -8.77 -8.57 13.77
CA THR A 293 -8.74 -9.40 12.55
C THR A 293 -9.36 -8.69 11.36
N ASN A 294 -9.81 -7.45 11.50
CA ASN A 294 -10.54 -6.72 10.46
C ASN A 294 -9.73 -6.60 9.17
N VAL A 295 -10.41 -6.78 8.06
CA VAL A 295 -9.91 -6.51 6.71
C VAL A 295 -10.95 -5.67 5.98
N PHE A 296 -10.54 -4.51 5.50
CA PHE A 296 -11.38 -3.60 4.72
C PHE A 296 -10.74 -3.32 3.37
N VAL A 297 -11.57 -3.27 2.33
CA VAL A 297 -11.15 -2.83 0.99
C VAL A 297 -11.98 -1.61 0.60
N GLY A 298 -11.29 -0.48 0.35
CA GLY A 298 -11.88 0.74 -0.17
C GLY A 298 -11.65 0.85 -1.67
N ARG A 299 -12.71 1.16 -2.44
CA ARG A 299 -12.57 1.43 -3.86
C ARG A 299 -12.35 2.92 -4.10
N ILE A 300 -11.25 3.26 -4.77
CA ILE A 300 -10.94 4.63 -5.17
C ILE A 300 -11.73 4.95 -6.44
N GLY A 301 -12.59 5.97 -6.37
CA GLY A 301 -13.32 6.49 -7.51
C GLY A 301 -12.46 7.36 -8.43
N LEU A 302 -12.99 7.69 -9.60
CA LEU A 302 -12.29 8.50 -10.60
C LEU A 302 -11.96 9.94 -10.13
N ASP A 303 -12.62 10.42 -9.10
CA ASP A 303 -12.41 11.71 -8.44
C ASP A 303 -11.46 11.61 -7.23
N GLY A 304 -10.96 10.41 -6.94
CA GLY A 304 -10.10 10.11 -5.81
C GLY A 304 -10.84 9.88 -4.49
N HIS A 305 -12.15 10.06 -4.42
CA HIS A 305 -12.89 9.70 -3.22
C HIS A 305 -13.02 8.19 -3.07
N ILE A 306 -13.22 7.73 -1.84
CA ILE A 306 -13.52 6.32 -1.58
C ILE A 306 -15.02 6.11 -1.81
N ASP A 307 -15.38 5.29 -2.80
CA ASP A 307 -16.79 4.97 -3.14
C ASP A 307 -17.49 4.13 -2.07
N GLY A 308 -16.74 3.61 -1.10
CA GLY A 308 -17.21 2.81 0.02
C GLY A 308 -16.15 1.85 0.52
N TRP A 309 -16.33 1.39 1.76
CA TRP A 309 -15.51 0.37 2.40
C TRP A 309 -16.26 -0.94 2.47
N PHE A 310 -15.64 -2.01 2.05
CA PHE A 310 -16.18 -3.37 2.06
C PHE A 310 -15.46 -4.18 3.13
N VAL A 311 -16.24 -4.96 3.89
CA VAL A 311 -15.70 -5.88 4.90
C VAL A 311 -15.36 -7.20 4.20
N GLU A 312 -14.14 -7.63 4.36
CA GLU A 312 -13.55 -8.79 3.70
C GLU A 312 -13.27 -9.93 4.70
N PRO A 313 -12.92 -11.14 4.26
CA PRO A 313 -12.59 -12.25 5.16
C PRO A 313 -11.54 -11.84 6.20
N PRO A 314 -11.83 -12.05 7.50
CA PRO A 314 -10.96 -11.62 8.58
C PRO A 314 -9.64 -12.40 8.61
N LEU A 315 -8.59 -11.77 9.13
CA LEU A 315 -7.31 -12.43 9.41
C LEU A 315 -7.50 -13.62 10.38
N PRO A 316 -6.77 -14.71 10.21
CA PRO A 316 -6.86 -15.86 11.11
C PRO A 316 -6.33 -15.56 12.52
N THR A 317 -5.41 -14.60 12.63
CA THR A 317 -4.81 -14.16 13.89
C THR A 317 -4.90 -12.65 13.99
N PRO A 318 -5.42 -12.09 15.11
CA PRO A 318 -5.42 -10.65 15.35
C PRO A 318 -4.00 -10.10 15.25
N ARG A 319 -3.80 -8.97 14.55
CA ARG A 319 -2.48 -8.33 14.49
C ARG A 319 -2.57 -6.82 14.36
N ALA A 320 -1.65 -6.13 15.04
CA ALA A 320 -1.42 -4.71 14.88
C ALA A 320 0.09 -4.44 14.77
N TYR A 321 0.47 -3.32 14.16
CA TYR A 321 1.87 -2.92 14.00
C TYR A 321 2.74 -3.93 13.24
N GLY A 322 2.14 -4.68 12.33
CA GLY A 322 2.81 -5.59 11.39
C GLY A 322 3.11 -4.92 10.06
N GLY A 323 3.55 -5.73 9.11
CA GLY A 323 3.75 -5.35 7.71
C GLY A 323 2.87 -6.14 6.75
N GLY A 324 2.75 -5.66 5.53
CA GLY A 324 2.05 -6.38 4.48
C GLY A 324 2.26 -5.80 3.11
N VAL A 325 1.90 -6.59 2.10
CA VAL A 325 2.04 -6.25 0.69
C VAL A 325 0.91 -6.91 -0.10
N VAL A 326 0.55 -6.32 -1.23
CA VAL A 326 -0.31 -6.96 -2.23
C VAL A 326 0.52 -7.14 -3.50
N LEU A 327 0.90 -8.39 -3.77
CA LEU A 327 1.61 -8.81 -4.96
C LEU A 327 0.60 -9.45 -5.92
N ASP A 328 0.61 -9.02 -7.16
CA ASP A 328 -0.33 -9.44 -8.21
C ASP A 328 -1.79 -9.60 -7.73
N ASP A 329 -2.23 -10.81 -7.42
CA ASP A 329 -3.57 -11.16 -6.95
C ASP A 329 -3.57 -11.77 -5.55
N ARG A 330 -2.57 -11.47 -4.72
CA ARG A 330 -2.43 -12.00 -3.37
C ARG A 330 -2.01 -10.94 -2.36
N ALA A 331 -2.82 -10.80 -1.30
CA ALA A 331 -2.44 -10.03 -0.13
C ALA A 331 -1.66 -10.90 0.85
N THR A 332 -0.57 -10.41 1.38
CA THR A 332 0.23 -11.08 2.42
C THR A 332 0.47 -10.11 3.57
N VAL A 333 0.24 -10.59 4.79
CA VAL A 333 0.52 -9.87 6.04
C VAL A 333 1.52 -10.66 6.89
N PHE A 334 2.40 -9.97 7.61
CA PHE A 334 3.45 -10.61 8.40
C PHE A 334 3.79 -9.81 9.66
N GLY A 335 4.28 -10.48 10.68
CA GLY A 335 4.66 -9.87 11.94
C GLY A 335 3.49 -9.23 12.71
N GLY A 336 3.82 -8.28 13.57
CA GLY A 336 2.86 -7.58 14.42
C GLY A 336 2.74 -8.16 15.82
N VAL A 337 1.81 -7.61 16.62
CA VAL A 337 1.47 -8.08 17.98
C VAL A 337 0.06 -8.65 18.02
N THR A 338 -0.18 -9.59 18.92
CA THR A 338 -1.49 -10.24 19.14
C THR A 338 -2.17 -9.78 20.42
N ASP A 339 -1.42 -9.30 21.39
CA ASP A 339 -1.96 -8.87 22.68
C ASP A 339 -2.20 -7.35 22.72
N SER A 340 -3.10 -6.96 23.62
CA SER A 340 -3.46 -5.56 23.81
C SER A 340 -2.24 -4.72 24.17
N ALA A 341 -2.06 -3.62 23.43
CA ALA A 341 -1.14 -2.56 23.77
C ALA A 341 -1.89 -1.45 24.51
N PRO A 342 -1.24 -0.67 25.38
CA PRO A 342 -1.84 0.55 25.88
C PRO A 342 -2.31 1.44 24.70
N PRO A 343 -3.43 2.16 24.85
CA PRO A 343 -3.83 3.14 23.84
C PRO A 343 -2.67 4.11 23.57
N GLY A 344 -2.33 4.28 22.28
CA GLY A 344 -1.16 5.09 21.89
C GLY A 344 0.10 4.26 21.57
N GLY A 345 -0.05 2.93 21.43
CA GLY A 345 1.02 2.08 20.90
C GLY A 345 2.21 1.97 21.82
N GLY A 346 1.99 1.54 23.05
CA GLY A 346 3.07 1.39 24.02
C GLY A 346 4.27 0.64 23.43
N LEU A 347 5.44 1.20 23.63
CA LEU A 347 6.73 0.60 23.26
C LEU A 347 7.05 -0.61 24.16
N ASP A 348 6.03 -1.39 24.53
CA ASP A 348 6.17 -2.52 25.45
C ASP A 348 6.94 -3.66 24.77
N THR A 349 8.09 -3.97 25.33
CA THR A 349 8.97 -5.05 24.85
C THR A 349 8.48 -6.44 25.24
N LEU A 350 7.49 -6.55 26.12
CA LEU A 350 7.03 -7.83 26.70
C LEU A 350 5.89 -8.48 25.90
N GLN A 351 5.30 -7.79 24.92
CA GLN A 351 4.20 -8.32 24.15
C GLN A 351 4.63 -9.46 23.21
N PRO A 352 3.82 -10.51 23.06
CA PRO A 352 4.06 -11.55 22.06
C PRO A 352 4.04 -10.96 20.65
N ARG A 353 5.08 -11.27 19.88
CA ARG A 353 5.24 -10.82 18.50
C ARG A 353 5.17 -11.99 17.54
N LEU A 354 4.45 -11.78 16.47
CA LEU A 354 4.29 -12.79 15.43
C LEU A 354 5.54 -12.90 14.58
N ALA A 355 5.99 -14.13 14.36
CA ALA A 355 6.91 -14.48 13.28
C ALA A 355 6.16 -14.96 12.03
N THR A 356 4.86 -15.20 12.14
CA THR A 356 4.03 -15.78 11.08
C THR A 356 3.66 -14.76 10.02
N ALA A 357 3.39 -15.28 8.84
CA ALA A 357 2.73 -14.57 7.75
C ALA A 357 1.49 -15.34 7.32
N ASP A 358 0.48 -14.61 6.87
CA ASP A 358 -0.74 -15.14 6.30
C ASP A 358 -1.00 -14.48 4.95
N SER A 359 -1.53 -15.23 3.99
CA SER A 359 -1.87 -14.71 2.67
C SER A 359 -3.27 -15.13 2.23
N ALA A 360 -3.89 -14.30 1.39
CA ALA A 360 -5.19 -14.59 0.81
C ALA A 360 -5.25 -14.11 -0.64
N PRO A 361 -5.90 -14.88 -1.54
CA PRO A 361 -6.04 -14.49 -2.94
C PRO A 361 -7.05 -13.35 -3.11
N THR A 362 -6.77 -12.46 -4.05
CA THR A 362 -7.64 -11.37 -4.47
C THR A 362 -8.00 -11.49 -5.94
N SER A 363 -9.11 -10.92 -6.35
CA SER A 363 -9.49 -10.84 -7.76
C SER A 363 -8.71 -9.72 -8.46
N LEU A 364 -8.08 -10.02 -9.55
CA LEU A 364 -7.42 -9.02 -10.38
C LEU A 364 -8.39 -7.96 -10.93
N LEU A 365 -9.64 -8.36 -11.20
CA LEU A 365 -10.66 -7.46 -11.75
C LEU A 365 -11.33 -6.62 -10.68
N SER A 366 -11.81 -7.23 -9.59
CA SER A 366 -12.55 -6.52 -8.56
C SER A 366 -11.67 -5.98 -7.44
N GLY A 367 -10.49 -6.57 -7.22
CA GLY A 367 -9.61 -6.31 -6.09
C GLY A 367 -10.12 -6.87 -4.75
N PHE A 368 -11.31 -7.50 -4.70
CA PHE A 368 -11.84 -8.13 -3.51
C PHE A 368 -11.24 -9.52 -3.30
N PHE A 369 -11.28 -10.00 -2.06
CA PHE A 369 -10.78 -11.32 -1.74
C PHE A 369 -11.66 -12.41 -2.38
N THR A 370 -11.01 -13.42 -2.96
CA THR A 370 -11.66 -14.57 -3.61
C THR A 370 -11.61 -15.83 -2.76
N GLY A 371 -10.90 -15.78 -1.65
CA GLY A 371 -10.75 -16.89 -0.71
C GLY A 371 -10.34 -16.42 0.68
N GLY A 372 -10.31 -17.35 1.61
CA GLY A 372 -9.87 -17.11 2.99
C GLY A 372 -8.35 -17.00 3.11
N TRP A 373 -7.91 -16.53 4.25
CA TRP A 373 -6.50 -16.46 4.63
C TRP A 373 -5.94 -17.84 4.95
N ALA A 374 -4.71 -18.07 4.55
CA ALA A 374 -3.95 -19.27 4.85
C ALA A 374 -2.51 -18.89 5.24
N PRO A 375 -1.82 -19.75 6.03
CA PRO A 375 -0.41 -19.53 6.34
C PRO A 375 0.41 -19.37 5.07
N ALA A 376 1.25 -18.32 5.03
CA ALA A 376 2.18 -18.07 3.94
C ALA A 376 3.59 -18.56 4.27
N ALA A 377 4.38 -18.86 3.25
CA ALA A 377 5.76 -19.30 3.37
C ALA A 377 6.74 -18.15 3.66
N ALA A 378 6.29 -17.06 4.25
CA ALA A 378 7.05 -15.84 4.51
C ALA A 378 7.29 -15.57 6.01
N PRO A 379 7.75 -16.54 6.82
CA PRO A 379 7.97 -16.29 8.23
C PRO A 379 9.14 -15.32 8.42
N LEU A 380 9.01 -14.49 9.45
CA LEU A 380 10.14 -13.74 9.99
C LEU A 380 11.05 -14.70 10.77
N VAL A 381 12.36 -14.45 10.74
CA VAL A 381 13.34 -15.22 11.55
C VAL A 381 12.96 -15.17 13.04
N GLN A 382 12.46 -14.02 13.47
CA GLN A 382 11.95 -13.80 14.83
C GLN A 382 10.68 -12.94 14.78
N GLY A 383 9.76 -13.20 15.70
CA GLY A 383 8.56 -12.38 15.85
C GLY A 383 8.89 -10.91 16.05
N ARG A 384 8.33 -10.03 15.22
CA ARG A 384 8.70 -8.62 15.15
C ARG A 384 7.48 -7.73 14.91
N SER A 385 7.51 -6.51 15.48
CA SER A 385 6.48 -5.49 15.28
C SER A 385 7.10 -4.09 15.19
N GLN A 386 6.31 -3.10 14.76
CA GLN A 386 6.69 -1.68 14.68
C GLN A 386 7.95 -1.43 13.83
N PHE A 387 8.15 -2.22 12.82
CA PHE A 387 9.23 -2.09 11.84
C PHE A 387 8.77 -1.27 10.62
N ALA A 388 9.71 -0.67 9.91
CA ALA A 388 9.46 -0.09 8.61
C ALA A 388 9.42 -1.19 7.53
N SER A 389 8.40 -1.15 6.66
CA SER A 389 8.23 -2.05 5.53
C SER A 389 8.55 -1.34 4.23
N LEU A 390 9.42 -1.92 3.41
CA LEU A 390 9.90 -1.34 2.15
C LEU A 390 9.71 -2.37 1.02
N PRO A 391 8.58 -2.34 0.31
CA PRO A 391 8.34 -3.23 -0.83
C PRO A 391 9.05 -2.75 -2.09
N PHE A 392 9.86 -3.62 -2.69
CA PHE A 392 10.36 -3.51 -4.05
C PHE A 392 9.64 -4.54 -4.93
N GLY A 393 9.77 -4.42 -6.24
CA GLY A 393 9.09 -5.34 -7.16
C GLY A 393 9.45 -6.82 -6.95
N ASP A 394 10.70 -7.09 -6.60
CA ASP A 394 11.29 -8.41 -6.46
C ASP A 394 11.80 -8.73 -5.05
N VAL A 395 11.79 -7.75 -4.14
CA VAL A 395 12.26 -7.90 -2.75
C VAL A 395 11.37 -7.11 -1.80
N MET A 396 11.08 -7.70 -0.64
CA MET A 396 10.50 -7.02 0.49
C MET A 396 11.54 -6.83 1.59
N LEU A 397 11.81 -5.58 1.97
CA LEU A 397 12.67 -5.29 3.11
C LEU A 397 11.84 -4.95 4.34
N ILE A 398 12.34 -5.31 5.52
CA ILE A 398 11.89 -4.79 6.81
C ILE A 398 13.07 -4.23 7.59
N VAL A 399 12.87 -3.09 8.24
CA VAL A 399 13.94 -2.35 8.92
C VAL A 399 13.51 -2.00 10.34
N GLY A 400 14.37 -2.33 11.28
CA GLY A 400 14.14 -2.00 12.68
C GLY A 400 13.01 -2.80 13.36
N GLY A 401 12.27 -2.13 14.21
CA GLY A 401 11.19 -2.72 14.98
C GLY A 401 11.64 -3.31 16.32
N VAL A 402 10.74 -4.00 16.97
CA VAL A 402 10.96 -4.71 18.24
C VAL A 402 10.71 -6.20 18.03
N TYR A 403 11.58 -7.08 18.53
CA TYR A 403 11.41 -8.50 18.52
C TYR A 403 11.29 -9.12 19.92
N ALA A 404 10.72 -10.33 20.00
CA ALA A 404 10.53 -11.02 21.27
C ALA A 404 11.87 -11.48 21.87
N GLY A 405 12.06 -11.22 23.16
CA GLY A 405 13.19 -11.79 23.94
C GLY A 405 14.46 -10.96 24.02
N ALA A 406 14.52 -9.79 23.39
CA ALA A 406 15.66 -8.89 23.54
C ALA A 406 15.20 -7.52 24.06
N ALA A 407 15.83 -7.08 25.14
CA ALA A 407 15.85 -5.67 25.54
C ALA A 407 16.68 -4.82 24.54
N GLY A 408 17.08 -5.41 23.44
CA GLY A 408 17.96 -4.86 22.42
C GLY A 408 17.20 -4.52 21.16
N ASN A 409 17.44 -3.38 20.72
CA ASN A 409 16.99 -2.70 19.54
C ASN A 409 17.63 -3.30 18.31
N VAL A 410 16.86 -3.49 17.27
CA VAL A 410 17.41 -3.97 16.00
C VAL A 410 17.21 -2.90 14.94
N ALA A 411 18.32 -2.34 14.51
CA ALA A 411 18.38 -1.57 13.28
C ALA A 411 18.74 -2.49 12.08
N GLU A 412 18.44 -3.79 12.21
CA GLU A 412 18.69 -4.76 11.16
C GLU A 412 17.73 -4.56 9.99
N THR A 413 18.26 -4.76 8.81
CA THR A 413 17.47 -4.92 7.59
C THR A 413 17.37 -6.41 7.29
N LEU A 414 16.14 -6.92 7.17
CA LEU A 414 15.89 -8.27 6.68
C LEU A 414 15.27 -8.17 5.29
N ALA A 415 15.56 -9.13 4.43
CA ALA A 415 15.05 -9.20 3.08
C ALA A 415 14.30 -10.50 2.84
N ALA A 416 13.20 -10.44 2.09
CA ALA A 416 12.50 -11.60 1.56
C ALA A 416 12.34 -11.43 0.05
N PRO A 417 12.62 -12.47 -0.75
CA PRO A 417 12.37 -12.41 -2.19
C PRO A 417 10.86 -12.32 -2.45
N ALA A 418 10.47 -11.51 -3.43
CA ALA A 418 9.10 -11.38 -3.91
C ALA A 418 9.06 -11.76 -5.39
N SER A 419 8.12 -12.59 -5.80
CA SER A 419 7.99 -13.01 -7.20
C SER A 419 6.53 -13.37 -7.52
N GLY A 420 5.98 -12.74 -8.53
CA GLY A 420 4.58 -12.92 -8.91
C GLY A 420 3.64 -12.58 -7.74
N ASP A 421 2.91 -13.56 -7.24
CA ASP A 421 1.98 -13.44 -6.11
C ASP A 421 2.58 -13.89 -4.75
N SER A 422 3.86 -14.29 -4.74
CA SER A 422 4.50 -14.96 -3.62
C SER A 422 5.55 -14.09 -2.92
N LEU A 423 5.53 -14.12 -1.58
CA LEU A 423 6.58 -13.59 -0.73
C LEU A 423 7.33 -14.75 -0.08
N GLY A 424 8.65 -14.78 -0.21
CA GLY A 424 9.51 -15.78 0.41
C GLY A 424 9.81 -15.49 1.88
N SER A 425 10.63 -16.35 2.50
CA SER A 425 11.03 -16.18 3.89
C SER A 425 12.02 -15.02 4.06
N PHE A 426 11.86 -14.27 5.14
CA PHE A 426 12.80 -13.21 5.49
C PHE A 426 14.11 -13.81 6.00
N ALA A 427 15.21 -13.26 5.52
CA ALA A 427 16.56 -13.61 5.91
C ALA A 427 17.39 -12.35 6.17
N GLY A 428 18.49 -12.47 6.88
CA GLY A 428 19.40 -11.36 7.14
C GLY A 428 20.11 -11.46 8.46
N PRO A 429 20.81 -10.41 8.89
CA PRO A 429 20.78 -9.04 8.32
C PRO A 429 21.43 -8.94 6.94
N VAL A 430 20.92 -8.04 6.11
CA VAL A 430 21.43 -7.75 4.77
C VAL A 430 22.01 -6.33 4.69
N GLY A 431 22.93 -6.12 3.73
CA GLY A 431 23.59 -4.84 3.53
C GLY A 431 24.93 -4.71 4.27
N THR A 432 25.75 -3.77 3.83
CA THR A 432 27.13 -3.57 4.34
C THR A 432 27.22 -2.57 5.47
N ASN A 433 26.35 -1.55 5.46
CA ASN A 433 26.23 -0.58 6.56
C ASN A 433 24.86 -0.73 7.19
N THR A 434 24.82 -1.08 8.46
CA THR A 434 23.56 -1.05 9.22
C THR A 434 23.28 0.38 9.67
N ILE A 435 22.00 0.74 9.78
CA ILE A 435 21.58 2.02 10.39
C ILE A 435 22.19 2.17 11.79
N PHE A 436 22.42 1.05 12.48
CA PHE A 436 23.08 1.02 13.79
C PHE A 436 24.54 1.51 13.73
N SER A 437 25.32 1.12 12.70
CA SER A 437 26.71 1.56 12.55
C SER A 437 26.86 3.05 12.28
N LEU A 438 25.77 3.70 11.85
CA LEU A 438 25.70 5.13 11.59
C LEU A 438 25.21 5.93 12.83
N GLY A 439 25.19 5.32 14.02
CA GLY A 439 24.74 5.95 15.26
C GLY A 439 23.21 6.00 15.40
N GLY A 440 22.47 5.32 14.51
CA GLY A 440 21.05 5.11 14.65
C GLY A 440 20.79 3.97 15.64
N GLY A 441 20.25 4.22 16.81
CA GLY A 441 19.76 3.18 17.71
C GLY A 441 18.61 2.38 17.09
N ALA A 442 17.86 1.60 17.85
CA ALA A 442 16.68 0.90 17.34
C ALA A 442 15.64 1.87 16.83
N LEU A 443 15.14 1.54 15.67
CA LEU A 443 14.07 2.29 15.03
C LEU A 443 12.73 1.59 15.29
N VAL A 444 12.10 1.93 16.40
CA VAL A 444 10.77 1.42 16.76
C VAL A 444 9.71 2.43 16.38
N GLY A 445 8.70 2.00 15.65
CA GLY A 445 7.67 2.89 15.15
C GLY A 445 8.17 3.86 14.08
N ALA A 446 9.28 3.53 13.41
CA ALA A 446 9.70 4.20 12.19
C ALA A 446 8.79 3.79 11.02
N ALA A 447 8.64 4.66 10.06
CA ALA A 447 7.94 4.36 8.82
C ALA A 447 8.92 4.28 7.66
N GLY A 448 8.58 3.49 6.63
CA GLY A 448 9.40 3.28 5.45
C GLY A 448 8.63 3.46 4.16
N ILE A 449 9.35 3.85 3.11
CA ILE A 449 8.80 4.00 1.77
C ILE A 449 9.87 3.63 0.74
N THR A 450 9.42 3.16 -0.41
CA THR A 450 10.25 2.87 -1.57
C THR A 450 9.77 3.60 -2.82
N TRP A 451 10.66 3.82 -3.74
CA TRP A 451 10.37 4.29 -5.10
C TRP A 451 11.41 3.77 -6.07
N VAL A 452 11.09 3.89 -7.35
CA VAL A 452 12.02 3.59 -8.45
C VAL A 452 12.22 4.89 -9.21
N ASP A 453 13.45 5.24 -9.52
CA ASP A 453 13.75 6.44 -10.31
C ASP A 453 13.63 6.19 -11.82
N GLY A 454 13.94 7.22 -12.63
CA GLY A 454 13.74 7.17 -14.08
C GLY A 454 14.66 6.19 -14.81
N ASP A 455 15.75 5.73 -14.21
CA ASP A 455 16.67 4.72 -14.77
C ASP A 455 16.39 3.30 -14.24
N GLY A 456 15.39 3.15 -13.38
CA GLY A 456 14.96 1.87 -12.82
C GLY A 456 15.65 1.50 -11.50
N THR A 457 16.53 2.36 -10.97
CA THR A 457 17.16 2.12 -9.67
C THR A 457 16.15 2.24 -8.54
N GLY A 458 16.13 1.22 -7.67
CA GLY A 458 15.27 1.19 -6.50
C GLY A 458 15.90 1.94 -5.33
N HIS A 459 15.11 2.78 -4.66
CA HIS A 459 15.49 3.56 -3.49
C HIS A 459 14.55 3.31 -2.33
N GLY A 460 15.05 3.46 -1.10
CA GLY A 460 14.26 3.35 0.10
C GLY A 460 14.58 4.46 1.10
N LEU A 461 13.58 4.82 1.90
CA LEU A 461 13.69 5.81 2.96
C LEU A 461 13.03 5.28 4.23
N VAL A 462 13.68 5.51 5.36
CA VAL A 462 13.13 5.25 6.70
C VAL A 462 13.18 6.54 7.49
N VAL A 463 12.07 6.91 8.12
CA VAL A 463 11.91 8.18 8.84
C VAL A 463 11.43 7.93 10.26
N GLY A 464 11.97 8.68 11.20
CA GLY A 464 11.53 8.72 12.59
C GLY A 464 11.89 7.46 13.39
N GLY A 465 11.04 7.18 14.37
CA GLY A 465 11.21 6.10 15.32
C GLY A 465 11.80 6.54 16.66
N VAL A 466 11.81 5.61 17.59
CA VAL A 466 12.30 5.81 18.95
C VAL A 466 13.35 4.76 19.28
N ASP A 467 14.42 5.18 19.91
CA ASP A 467 15.38 4.28 20.53
C ASP A 467 14.82 3.81 21.89
N LEU A 468 14.60 2.51 22.04
CA LEU A 468 14.02 1.95 23.26
C LEU A 468 14.96 2.00 24.48
N VAL A 469 16.28 2.04 24.26
CA VAL A 469 17.26 2.05 25.36
C VAL A 469 17.41 3.45 25.92
N SER A 470 17.72 4.41 25.05
CA SER A 470 17.87 5.81 25.46
C SER A 470 16.52 6.52 25.63
N ARG A 471 15.44 5.95 25.08
CA ARG A 471 14.13 6.59 24.87
C ARG A 471 14.21 7.90 24.09
N GLU A 472 15.30 8.09 23.38
CA GLU A 472 15.50 9.25 22.53
C GLU A 472 14.76 9.06 21.21
N ARG A 473 14.19 10.13 20.75
CA ARG A 473 13.55 10.24 19.44
C ARG A 473 14.60 10.40 18.36
N ARG A 474 14.28 9.93 17.19
CA ARG A 474 15.16 10.09 16.04
C ARG A 474 14.50 11.01 15.00
N ALA A 475 15.07 12.21 14.86
CA ALA A 475 14.84 13.07 13.70
C ALA A 475 15.57 12.50 12.46
N ALA A 476 16.27 11.40 12.62
CA ALA A 476 17.10 10.81 11.59
C ALA A 476 16.24 10.27 10.44
N VAL A 477 16.75 10.49 9.25
CA VAL A 477 16.23 9.96 7.99
C VAL A 477 17.35 9.16 7.36
N TRP A 478 17.05 7.91 7.02
CA TRP A 478 17.99 6.99 6.42
C TRP A 478 17.49 6.56 5.04
N GLY A 479 18.36 6.55 4.07
CA GLY A 479 18.01 6.13 2.71
C GLY A 479 19.17 5.46 1.99
N PHE A 480 18.86 4.78 0.91
CA PHE A 480 19.82 4.18 -0.03
C PHE A 480 19.39 4.42 -1.46
#